data_260d9f98ac2edba846a8be6bda4c537a
#
_entry.id   260d9f98ac2edba846a8be6bda4c537a
#
_cell.length_a   1.000
_cell.length_b   1.000
_cell.length_c   1.000
_cell.angle_alpha   90.00
_cell.angle_beta   90.00
_cell.angle_gamma   90.00
#
_symmetry.space_group_name_H-M   'P 1'
#
loop_
_entity.id
_entity.type
_entity.pdbx_description
1 polymer ?
#
loop_
_entity_poly.entity_id
_entity_poly.type
_entity_poly.pdbx_seq_one_letter_code
_entity_poly.pdbx_strand_id
1 'polypeptide(L)'
;MEKLIPSIILLFVGMAFIPVVLGLGRFFCIYAIVHECEAQVFTLFGKVIGTLDTPGLHFPIKPFGARALLLPFFGKRYQVNTALRQHYLRGQMVNSEEGTPMGVGIWYEMQVNDPVAYLFNNTNPEGSLEANVASSTISTLSNLEMEKMLEDRHSLSRTVRAAVSPLSEKWGYKLGSVYIRKVAFTDQAMVDNITDKVVKRLVQVTSAMKQDGENRVGLIFSQTANKVSQKMAEAAAARPRIVG
;
A
#
# COMPACT_ATOMS: atom_id res chain seq x y z
N MET A 1 43.65 -20.78 52.29
CA MET A 1 42.90 -21.57 51.31
C MET A 1 41.50 -21.97 51.81
N GLU A 2 41.29 -22.20 53.07
CA GLU A 2 39.99 -22.61 53.63
C GLU A 2 38.81 -21.62 53.42
N LYS A 3 39.06 -20.34 53.35
CA LYS A 3 38.01 -19.32 53.11
C LYS A 3 37.70 -19.04 51.66
N LEU A 4 38.56 -19.46 50.73
CA LEU A 4 38.40 -19.26 49.29
C LEU A 4 37.35 -20.22 48.67
N ILE A 5 37.31 -21.46 49.13
CA ILE A 5 36.36 -22.45 48.65
C ILE A 5 34.91 -22.08 48.93
N PRO A 6 34.51 -21.70 50.17
CA PRO A 6 33.14 -21.27 50.45
C PRO A 6 32.72 -19.99 49.72
N SER A 7 33.66 -19.05 49.50
CA SER A 7 33.36 -17.85 48.74
C SER A 7 33.11 -18.13 47.29
N ILE A 8 33.85 -19.04 46.66
CA ILE A 8 33.63 -19.49 45.27
C ILE A 8 32.28 -20.22 45.16
N ILE A 9 31.95 -21.09 46.08
CA ILE A 9 30.67 -21.80 46.11
C ILE A 9 29.53 -20.83 46.24
N LEU A 10 29.64 -19.83 47.14
CA LEU A 10 28.61 -18.80 47.35
C LEU A 10 28.41 -17.96 46.08
N LEU A 11 29.49 -17.66 45.37
CA LEU A 11 29.42 -16.92 44.08
C LEU A 11 28.71 -17.73 43.00
N PHE A 12 29.01 -19.04 42.88
CA PHE A 12 28.32 -19.91 41.91
C PHE A 12 26.85 -20.10 42.25
N VAL A 13 26.50 -20.28 43.54
CA VAL A 13 25.12 -20.38 44.01
C VAL A 13 24.36 -19.07 43.75
N GLY A 14 24.98 -17.93 44.02
CA GLY A 14 24.42 -16.61 43.72
C GLY A 14 24.18 -16.42 42.23
N MET A 15 25.14 -16.82 41.38
CA MET A 15 25.03 -16.74 39.91
C MET A 15 23.95 -17.64 39.37
N ALA A 16 23.74 -18.82 39.93
CA ALA A 16 22.66 -19.73 39.56
C ALA A 16 21.28 -19.28 40.07
N PHE A 17 21.24 -18.51 41.17
CA PHE A 17 20.00 -18.02 41.78
C PHE A 17 19.37 -16.85 40.94
N ILE A 18 20.21 -16.04 40.31
CA ILE A 18 19.74 -14.91 39.47
C ILE A 18 18.75 -15.33 38.41
N PRO A 19 19.07 -16.29 37.50
CA PRO A 19 18.14 -16.69 36.45
C PRO A 19 16.85 -17.32 36.98
N VAL A 20 16.92 -17.98 38.15
CA VAL A 20 15.72 -18.54 38.81
C VAL A 20 14.81 -17.41 39.29
N VAL A 21 15.36 -16.39 39.98
CA VAL A 21 14.58 -15.23 40.44
C VAL A 21 13.99 -14.44 39.27
N LEU A 22 14.77 -14.24 38.21
CA LEU A 22 14.29 -13.59 36.99
C LEU A 22 13.19 -14.42 36.30
N GLY A 23 13.36 -15.74 36.23
CA GLY A 23 12.36 -16.65 35.69
C GLY A 23 11.05 -16.61 36.47
N LEU A 24 11.12 -16.64 37.80
CA LEU A 24 9.97 -16.48 38.68
C LEU A 24 9.30 -15.10 38.51
N GLY A 25 10.09 -14.04 38.42
CA GLY A 25 9.58 -12.69 38.18
C GLY A 25 8.81 -12.60 36.85
N ARG A 26 9.28 -13.27 35.80
CA ARG A 26 8.60 -13.35 34.51
C ARG A 26 7.35 -14.22 34.58
N PHE A 27 7.40 -15.34 35.29
CA PHE A 27 6.25 -16.21 35.51
C PHE A 27 5.12 -15.49 36.25
N PHE A 28 5.43 -14.75 37.31
CA PHE A 28 4.46 -13.95 38.07
C PHE A 28 4.06 -12.65 37.39
N CYS A 29 4.47 -12.42 36.12
CA CYS A 29 4.19 -11.18 35.39
C CYS A 29 4.58 -9.89 36.15
N ILE A 30 5.61 -9.96 37.02
CA ILE A 30 6.14 -8.81 37.74
C ILE A 30 6.73 -7.83 36.74
N TYR A 31 7.41 -8.34 35.71
CA TYR A 31 7.92 -7.55 34.60
C TYR A 31 7.58 -8.20 33.25
N ALA A 32 7.47 -7.38 32.21
CA ALA A 32 7.30 -7.79 30.84
C ALA A 32 8.32 -7.06 29.96
N ILE A 33 8.97 -7.78 29.07
CA ILE A 33 9.87 -7.21 28.08
C ILE A 33 9.11 -7.19 26.75
N VAL A 34 8.96 -6.00 26.19
CA VAL A 34 8.38 -5.78 24.85
C VAL A 34 9.52 -5.49 23.91
N HIS A 35 9.62 -6.27 22.84
CA HIS A 35 10.62 -6.08 21.81
C HIS A 35 10.18 -5.03 20.79
N GLU A 36 11.12 -4.55 19.99
CA GLU A 36 10.83 -3.68 18.86
C GLU A 36 9.84 -4.35 17.89
N CYS A 37 8.90 -3.57 17.39
CA CYS A 37 7.84 -4.06 16.51
C CYS A 37 6.97 -5.18 17.09
N GLU A 38 6.81 -5.21 18.43
CA GLU A 38 5.96 -6.16 19.13
C GLU A 38 4.99 -5.39 20.04
N ALA A 39 3.75 -5.87 20.12
CA ALA A 39 2.79 -5.44 21.12
C ALA A 39 2.30 -6.63 21.93
N GLN A 40 2.10 -6.45 23.22
CA GLN A 40 1.60 -7.47 24.13
C GLN A 40 0.22 -7.08 24.63
N VAL A 41 -0.77 -7.93 24.36
CA VAL A 41 -2.15 -7.76 24.83
C VAL A 41 -2.39 -8.70 25.99
N PHE A 42 -2.87 -8.14 27.10
CA PHE A 42 -3.16 -8.88 28.32
C PHE A 42 -4.67 -9.02 28.52
N THR A 43 -5.09 -10.27 28.71
CA THR A 43 -6.50 -10.58 29.03
C THR A 43 -6.58 -11.25 30.40
N LEU A 44 -7.64 -10.95 31.15
CA LEU A 44 -7.97 -11.57 32.42
C LEU A 44 -9.42 -12.05 32.37
N PHE A 45 -9.68 -13.31 32.67
CA PHE A 45 -11.01 -13.94 32.55
C PHE A 45 -11.67 -13.69 31.18
N GLY A 46 -10.86 -13.69 30.09
CA GLY A 46 -11.34 -13.44 28.74
C GLY A 46 -11.57 -11.96 28.38
N LYS A 47 -11.44 -11.04 29.32
CA LYS A 47 -11.56 -9.60 29.07
C LYS A 47 -10.20 -8.95 28.90
N VAL A 48 -10.04 -8.11 27.88
CA VAL A 48 -8.82 -7.31 27.69
C VAL A 48 -8.70 -6.31 28.83
N ILE A 49 -7.55 -6.31 29.50
CA ILE A 49 -7.22 -5.34 30.57
C ILE A 49 -6.31 -4.22 30.08
N GLY A 50 -5.51 -4.49 29.06
CA GLY A 50 -4.68 -3.46 28.44
C GLY A 50 -3.64 -4.04 27.49
N THR A 51 -2.91 -3.13 26.84
CA THR A 51 -1.86 -3.41 25.88
C THR A 51 -0.56 -2.73 26.29
N LEU A 52 0.56 -3.36 25.97
CA LEU A 52 1.90 -2.78 26.06
C LEU A 52 2.46 -2.76 24.63
N ASP A 53 2.59 -1.60 24.06
CA ASP A 53 2.99 -1.35 22.66
C ASP A 53 4.34 -0.65 22.54
N THR A 54 4.83 -0.09 23.67
CA THR A 54 6.13 0.58 23.70
C THR A 54 7.24 -0.44 23.98
N PRO A 55 8.34 -0.43 23.20
CA PRO A 55 9.49 -1.31 23.46
C PRO A 55 10.15 -1.02 24.79
N GLY A 56 10.67 -2.07 25.44
CA GLY A 56 11.40 -1.93 26.69
C GLY A 56 10.92 -2.81 27.82
N LEU A 57 11.42 -2.51 29.01
CA LEU A 57 11.05 -3.18 30.27
C LEU A 57 9.84 -2.50 30.90
N HIS A 58 8.77 -3.23 31.01
CA HIS A 58 7.53 -2.76 31.63
C HIS A 58 7.22 -3.55 32.89
N PHE A 59 6.59 -2.86 33.85
CA PHE A 59 6.04 -3.47 35.04
C PHE A 59 4.51 -3.45 34.93
N PRO A 60 3.86 -4.58 34.57
CA PRO A 60 2.41 -4.64 34.37
C PRO A 60 1.56 -4.16 35.53
N ILE A 61 2.12 -4.21 36.73
CA ILE A 61 1.45 -3.70 37.95
C ILE A 61 1.19 -2.19 37.88
N LYS A 62 2.02 -1.41 37.19
CA LYS A 62 1.83 0.04 37.07
C LYS A 62 0.58 0.39 36.22
N PRO A 63 0.41 -0.10 34.98
CA PRO A 63 -0.76 0.20 34.15
C PRO A 63 -2.01 -0.59 34.57
N PHE A 64 -1.88 -1.82 35.09
CA PHE A 64 -3.02 -2.71 35.35
C PHE A 64 -3.40 -2.83 36.84
N GLY A 65 -2.59 -2.25 37.73
CA GLY A 65 -2.81 -2.26 39.16
C GLY A 65 -2.82 -3.68 39.75
N ALA A 66 -3.64 -3.89 40.81
CA ALA A 66 -3.74 -5.17 41.50
C ALA A 66 -4.19 -6.34 40.58
N ARG A 67 -4.83 -6.05 39.47
CA ARG A 67 -5.24 -7.06 38.47
C ARG A 67 -4.05 -7.77 37.84
N ALA A 68 -2.88 -7.13 37.81
CA ALA A 68 -1.66 -7.73 37.27
C ALA A 68 -1.22 -8.95 38.08
N LEU A 69 -1.49 -9.03 39.36
CA LEU A 69 -1.16 -10.20 40.21
C LEU A 69 -1.99 -11.44 39.90
N LEU A 70 -3.15 -11.29 39.25
CA LEU A 70 -4.01 -12.38 38.86
C LEU A 70 -3.65 -12.93 37.44
N LEU A 71 -2.83 -12.19 36.67
CA LEU A 71 -2.45 -12.56 35.30
C LEU A 71 -1.79 -13.93 35.20
N PRO A 72 -0.85 -14.34 36.07
CA PRO A 72 -0.19 -15.65 35.94
C PRO A 72 -1.15 -16.82 36.13
N PHE A 73 -2.25 -16.64 36.86
CA PHE A 73 -3.19 -17.73 37.18
C PHE A 73 -4.40 -17.76 36.23
N PHE A 74 -4.95 -16.59 35.91
CA PHE A 74 -6.23 -16.46 35.20
C PHE A 74 -6.15 -15.61 33.91
N GLY A 75 -4.95 -15.10 33.59
CA GLY A 75 -4.71 -14.27 32.43
C GLY A 75 -4.10 -15.02 31.25
N LYS A 76 -4.21 -14.42 30.08
CA LYS A 76 -3.44 -14.82 28.89
C LYS A 76 -2.73 -13.60 28.34
N ARG A 77 -1.51 -13.82 27.86
CA ARG A 77 -0.70 -12.83 27.17
C ARG A 77 -0.60 -13.23 25.71
N TYR A 78 -1.00 -12.32 24.83
CA TYR A 78 -0.89 -12.47 23.38
C TYR A 78 0.22 -11.54 22.89
N GLN A 79 1.12 -12.08 22.07
CA GLN A 79 2.16 -11.32 21.40
C GLN A 79 1.75 -11.08 19.96
N VAL A 80 1.78 -9.84 19.52
CA VAL A 80 1.38 -9.42 18.17
C VAL A 80 2.56 -8.70 17.53
N ASN A 81 2.94 -9.15 16.36
CA ASN A 81 3.97 -8.47 15.58
C ASN A 81 3.35 -7.26 14.88
N THR A 82 3.89 -6.07 15.19
CA THR A 82 3.44 -4.79 14.64
C THR A 82 4.37 -4.27 13.53
N ALA A 83 5.35 -5.07 13.09
CA ALA A 83 6.22 -4.69 11.98
C ALA A 83 5.42 -4.50 10.69
N LEU A 84 5.91 -3.60 9.84
CA LEU A 84 5.39 -3.46 8.48
C LEU A 84 5.63 -4.76 7.70
N ARG A 85 4.56 -5.37 7.22
CA ARG A 85 4.60 -6.58 6.40
C ARG A 85 4.17 -6.29 4.99
N GLN A 86 4.77 -6.99 4.05
CA GLN A 86 4.48 -6.86 2.63
C GLN A 86 3.92 -8.17 2.10
N HIS A 87 2.82 -8.08 1.35
CA HIS A 87 2.17 -9.23 0.73
C HIS A 87 2.05 -9.03 -0.78
N TYR A 88 2.14 -10.12 -1.50
CA TYR A 88 2.02 -10.14 -2.95
C TYR A 88 0.95 -11.14 -3.39
N LEU A 89 -0.14 -10.63 -3.93
CA LEU A 89 -1.21 -11.38 -4.57
C LEU A 89 -0.86 -11.60 -6.04
N ARG A 90 -0.66 -12.87 -6.40
CA ARG A 90 -0.31 -13.24 -7.77
C ARG A 90 -1.55 -13.58 -8.57
N GLY A 91 -1.58 -13.15 -9.85
CA GLY A 91 -2.48 -13.69 -10.85
C GLY A 91 -3.96 -13.48 -10.56
N GLN A 92 -4.33 -12.36 -9.96
CA GLN A 92 -5.75 -12.01 -9.83
C GLN A 92 -6.32 -11.77 -11.22
N MET A 93 -7.28 -12.61 -11.61
CA MET A 93 -7.94 -12.49 -12.90
C MET A 93 -8.93 -11.34 -12.86
N VAL A 94 -8.78 -10.40 -13.78
CA VAL A 94 -9.61 -9.20 -13.90
C VAL A 94 -9.98 -9.05 -15.38
N ASN A 95 -11.20 -8.66 -15.65
CA ASN A 95 -11.61 -8.25 -16.98
C ASN A 95 -11.63 -6.72 -17.04
N SER A 96 -11.14 -6.13 -18.13
CA SER A 96 -11.35 -4.70 -18.38
C SER A 96 -12.82 -4.40 -18.69
N GLU A 97 -13.20 -3.13 -18.74
CA GLU A 97 -14.54 -2.69 -19.20
C GLU A 97 -14.87 -3.24 -20.59
N GLU A 98 -13.87 -3.41 -21.43
CA GLU A 98 -13.97 -3.99 -22.78
C GLU A 98 -14.08 -5.53 -22.78
N GLY A 99 -14.06 -6.19 -21.61
CA GLY A 99 -14.12 -7.64 -21.46
C GLY A 99 -12.80 -8.37 -21.68
N THR A 100 -11.67 -7.67 -21.70
CA THR A 100 -10.34 -8.27 -21.90
C THR A 100 -9.85 -8.95 -20.63
N PRO A 101 -9.65 -10.29 -20.59
CA PRO A 101 -9.13 -10.98 -19.42
C PRO A 101 -7.63 -10.75 -19.26
N MET A 102 -7.24 -10.34 -18.05
CA MET A 102 -5.84 -10.12 -17.68
C MET A 102 -5.55 -10.63 -16.27
N GLY A 103 -4.32 -11.08 -16.06
CA GLY A 103 -3.81 -11.43 -14.74
C GLY A 103 -3.08 -10.24 -14.13
N VAL A 104 -3.50 -9.83 -12.94
CA VAL A 104 -2.92 -8.68 -12.24
C VAL A 104 -2.19 -9.12 -10.99
N GLY A 105 -0.97 -8.63 -10.80
CA GLY A 105 -0.22 -8.79 -9.56
C GLY A 105 -0.38 -7.56 -8.68
N ILE A 106 -0.79 -7.79 -7.43
CA ILE A 106 -1.03 -6.73 -6.45
C ILE A 106 -0.02 -6.87 -5.31
N TRP A 107 0.69 -5.82 -5.04
CA TRP A 107 1.59 -5.74 -3.91
C TRP A 107 1.02 -4.74 -2.91
N TYR A 108 0.89 -5.12 -1.65
CA TYR A 108 0.41 -4.23 -0.62
C TYR A 108 1.19 -4.37 0.68
N GLU A 109 1.21 -3.27 1.43
CA GLU A 109 1.87 -3.15 2.71
C GLU A 109 0.81 -3.05 3.81
N MET A 110 1.03 -3.76 4.91
CA MET A 110 0.16 -3.71 6.07
C MET A 110 0.95 -3.68 7.37
N GLN A 111 0.40 -3.02 8.35
CA GLN A 111 0.93 -2.95 9.70
C GLN A 111 -0.22 -3.09 10.71
N VAL A 112 0.00 -3.82 11.80
CA VAL A 112 -0.98 -3.87 12.89
C VAL A 112 -0.87 -2.58 13.68
N ASN A 113 -1.97 -1.81 13.72
CA ASN A 113 -2.06 -0.54 14.43
C ASN A 113 -2.83 -0.67 15.75
N ASP A 114 -3.85 -1.53 15.77
CA ASP A 114 -4.60 -1.88 16.98
C ASP A 114 -4.52 -3.39 17.24
N PRO A 115 -3.62 -3.82 18.14
CA PRO A 115 -3.43 -5.23 18.45
C PRO A 115 -4.68 -5.91 19.05
N VAL A 116 -5.56 -5.15 19.71
CA VAL A 116 -6.79 -5.68 20.31
C VAL A 116 -7.81 -6.00 19.22
N ALA A 117 -8.05 -5.04 18.32
CA ALA A 117 -8.95 -5.25 17.19
C ALA A 117 -8.45 -6.38 16.28
N TYR A 118 -7.13 -6.47 16.06
CA TYR A 118 -6.50 -7.53 15.30
C TYR A 118 -6.77 -8.94 15.87
N LEU A 119 -6.69 -9.09 17.20
CA LEU A 119 -6.85 -10.39 17.85
C LEU A 119 -8.31 -10.82 18.03
N PHE A 120 -9.23 -9.87 18.21
CA PHE A 120 -10.57 -10.19 18.71
C PHE A 120 -11.73 -9.78 17.80
N ASN A 121 -11.51 -8.86 16.85
CA ASN A 121 -12.59 -8.42 15.97
C ASN A 121 -12.80 -9.31 14.74
N ASN A 122 -11.78 -10.08 14.34
CA ASN A 122 -11.86 -10.98 13.19
C ASN A 122 -11.08 -12.26 13.47
N THR A 123 -11.63 -13.40 13.07
CA THR A 123 -10.97 -14.70 13.23
C THR A 123 -9.76 -14.86 12.30
N ASN A 124 -9.82 -14.27 11.10
CA ASN A 124 -8.74 -14.28 10.14
C ASN A 124 -8.59 -12.88 9.50
N PRO A 125 -7.98 -11.94 10.23
CA PRO A 125 -7.88 -10.55 9.76
C PRO A 125 -6.97 -10.43 8.53
N GLU A 126 -5.92 -11.25 8.42
CA GLU A 126 -5.02 -11.25 7.24
C GLU A 126 -5.76 -11.71 5.98
N GLY A 127 -6.44 -12.84 6.02
CA GLY A 127 -7.22 -13.33 4.87
C GLY A 127 -8.36 -12.40 4.49
N SER A 128 -9.00 -11.76 5.47
CA SER A 128 -10.03 -10.77 5.21
C SER A 128 -9.47 -9.52 4.51
N LEU A 129 -8.29 -9.05 4.93
CA LEU A 129 -7.61 -7.92 4.29
C LEU A 129 -7.21 -8.27 2.86
N GLU A 130 -6.62 -9.45 2.66
CA GLU A 130 -6.24 -9.98 1.36
C GLU A 130 -7.44 -10.03 0.40
N ALA A 131 -8.55 -10.62 0.83
CA ALA A 131 -9.78 -10.71 0.05
C ALA A 131 -10.35 -9.33 -0.31
N ASN A 132 -10.31 -8.38 0.63
CA ASN A 132 -10.79 -7.02 0.36
C ASN A 132 -9.89 -6.23 -0.58
N VAL A 133 -8.57 -6.37 -0.47
CA VAL A 133 -7.62 -5.77 -1.41
C VAL A 133 -7.83 -6.35 -2.81
N ALA A 134 -7.95 -7.67 -2.93
CA ALA A 134 -8.21 -8.34 -4.20
C ALA A 134 -9.56 -7.88 -4.81
N SER A 135 -10.63 -7.94 -4.04
CA SER A 135 -11.98 -7.56 -4.48
C SER A 135 -12.06 -6.08 -4.90
N SER A 136 -11.49 -5.18 -4.09
CA SER A 136 -11.46 -3.75 -4.41
C SER A 136 -10.62 -3.47 -5.67
N THR A 137 -9.50 -4.18 -5.84
CA THR A 137 -8.69 -4.05 -7.05
C THR A 137 -9.44 -4.55 -8.28
N ILE A 138 -10.06 -5.73 -8.20
CA ILE A 138 -10.86 -6.28 -9.29
C ILE A 138 -11.98 -5.32 -9.66
N SER A 139 -12.76 -4.85 -8.68
CA SER A 139 -13.85 -3.89 -8.89
C SER A 139 -13.38 -2.57 -9.52
N THR A 140 -12.24 -2.04 -9.06
CA THR A 140 -11.69 -0.79 -9.60
C THR A 140 -11.22 -0.97 -11.04
N LEU A 141 -10.54 -2.08 -11.34
CA LEU A 141 -10.01 -2.34 -12.66
C LEU A 141 -11.10 -2.73 -13.68
N SER A 142 -12.10 -3.50 -13.27
CA SER A 142 -13.19 -3.95 -14.16
C SER A 142 -14.06 -2.81 -14.71
N ASN A 143 -14.01 -1.64 -14.07
CA ASN A 143 -14.74 -0.44 -14.49
C ASN A 143 -13.88 0.54 -15.30
N LEU A 144 -12.73 0.10 -15.78
CA LEU A 144 -11.79 0.95 -16.49
C LEU A 144 -11.42 0.37 -17.86
N GLU A 145 -11.29 1.26 -18.83
CA GLU A 145 -10.69 0.95 -20.11
C GLU A 145 -9.23 0.51 -19.92
N MET A 146 -8.79 -0.45 -20.72
CA MET A 146 -7.45 -1.02 -20.61
C MET A 146 -6.34 0.04 -20.76
N GLU A 147 -6.53 1.01 -21.65
CA GLU A 147 -5.57 2.09 -21.87
C GLU A 147 -5.34 2.91 -20.60
N LYS A 148 -6.41 3.31 -19.89
CA LYS A 148 -6.35 4.04 -18.63
C LYS A 148 -5.71 3.22 -17.51
N MET A 149 -5.93 1.91 -17.48
CA MET A 149 -5.28 1.01 -16.52
C MET A 149 -3.76 0.99 -16.68
N LEU A 150 -3.25 1.08 -17.91
CA LEU A 150 -1.83 1.03 -18.19
C LEU A 150 -1.14 2.37 -17.96
N GLU A 151 -1.84 3.48 -18.22
CA GLU A 151 -1.32 4.84 -18.10
C GLU A 151 -1.25 5.32 -16.64
N ASP A 152 -2.31 5.16 -15.86
CA ASP A 152 -2.41 5.76 -14.51
C ASP A 152 -2.56 4.73 -13.38
N ARG A 153 -1.55 3.86 -13.26
CA ARG A 153 -1.47 2.87 -12.17
C ARG A 153 -1.41 3.50 -10.79
N HIS A 154 -0.93 4.73 -10.69
CA HIS A 154 -0.75 5.41 -9.41
C HIS A 154 -2.08 5.90 -8.84
N SER A 155 -2.96 6.42 -9.67
CA SER A 155 -4.32 6.80 -9.30
C SER A 155 -5.12 5.59 -8.84
N LEU A 156 -5.02 4.48 -9.59
CA LEU A 156 -5.66 3.20 -9.25
C LEU A 156 -5.26 2.68 -7.87
N SER A 157 -3.96 2.69 -7.59
CA SER A 157 -3.42 2.28 -6.29
C SER A 157 -3.98 3.12 -5.14
N ARG A 158 -4.14 4.43 -5.34
CA ARG A 158 -4.77 5.32 -4.35
C ARG A 158 -6.25 5.03 -4.15
N THR A 159 -6.98 4.78 -5.22
CA THR A 159 -8.42 4.45 -5.16
C THR A 159 -8.65 3.15 -4.39
N VAL A 160 -7.90 2.09 -4.70
CA VAL A 160 -7.97 0.81 -3.98
C VAL A 160 -7.64 1.00 -2.51
N ARG A 161 -6.57 1.74 -2.19
CA ARG A 161 -6.20 2.03 -0.81
C ARG A 161 -7.32 2.77 -0.06
N ALA A 162 -7.90 3.80 -0.67
CA ALA A 162 -8.99 4.57 -0.07
C ALA A 162 -10.23 3.73 0.20
N ALA A 163 -10.55 2.79 -0.68
CA ALA A 163 -11.69 1.89 -0.52
C ALA A 163 -11.50 0.86 0.60
N VAL A 164 -10.27 0.33 0.76
CA VAL A 164 -9.97 -0.75 1.73
C VAL A 164 -9.62 -0.21 3.12
N SER A 165 -9.01 0.98 3.23
CA SER A 165 -8.54 1.54 4.51
C SER A 165 -9.60 1.55 5.62
N PRO A 166 -10.86 1.98 5.41
CA PRO A 166 -11.86 2.02 6.47
C PRO A 166 -12.24 0.63 7.01
N LEU A 167 -12.14 -0.40 6.19
CA LEU A 167 -12.41 -1.79 6.58
C LEU A 167 -11.21 -2.39 7.32
N SER A 168 -10.01 -2.14 6.83
CA SER A 168 -8.77 -2.65 7.45
C SER A 168 -8.57 -2.08 8.86
N GLU A 169 -8.89 -0.82 9.09
CA GLU A 169 -8.82 -0.18 10.41
C GLU A 169 -9.76 -0.84 11.44
N LYS A 170 -10.95 -1.27 11.03
CA LYS A 170 -11.87 -2.02 11.90
C LYS A 170 -11.31 -3.35 12.40
N TRP A 171 -10.40 -3.94 11.64
CA TRP A 171 -9.70 -5.18 12.01
C TRP A 171 -8.32 -4.97 12.61
N GLY A 172 -8.00 -3.73 12.97
CA GLY A 172 -6.74 -3.36 13.60
C GLY A 172 -5.54 -3.24 12.67
N TYR A 173 -5.75 -3.24 11.34
CA TYR A 173 -4.70 -2.99 10.36
C TYR A 173 -4.69 -1.55 9.87
N LYS A 174 -3.49 -1.02 9.70
CA LYS A 174 -3.23 0.16 8.88
C LYS A 174 -2.67 -0.31 7.55
N LEU A 175 -3.41 -0.05 6.47
CA LEU A 175 -2.97 -0.31 5.13
C LEU A 175 -1.94 0.74 4.70
N GLY A 176 -0.78 0.30 4.29
CA GLY A 176 0.28 1.14 3.74
C GLY A 176 0.06 1.44 2.26
N SER A 177 1.07 1.24 1.46
CA SER A 177 1.00 1.41 0.01
C SER A 177 0.39 0.18 -0.65
N VAL A 178 -0.39 0.40 -1.71
CA VAL A 178 -0.89 -0.65 -2.59
C VAL A 178 -0.33 -0.38 -3.98
N TYR A 179 0.26 -1.39 -4.61
CA TYR A 179 0.87 -1.27 -5.93
C TYR A 179 0.32 -2.34 -6.87
N ILE A 180 -0.19 -1.91 -8.00
CA ILE A 180 -0.55 -2.79 -9.12
C ILE A 180 0.72 -2.96 -9.95
N ARG A 181 1.37 -4.13 -9.87
CA ARG A 181 2.70 -4.28 -10.43
C ARG A 181 2.75 -4.98 -11.78
N LYS A 182 2.04 -6.08 -11.92
CA LYS A 182 2.12 -6.90 -13.12
C LYS A 182 0.73 -7.01 -13.75
N VAL A 183 0.65 -6.63 -15.00
CA VAL A 183 -0.51 -6.94 -15.85
C VAL A 183 0.00 -7.92 -16.91
N ALA A 184 -0.56 -9.11 -16.94
CA ALA A 184 -0.23 -10.14 -17.92
C ALA A 184 -1.52 -10.53 -18.65
N PHE A 185 -1.46 -10.52 -19.97
CA PHE A 185 -2.58 -11.00 -20.79
C PHE A 185 -2.56 -12.52 -20.82
N THR A 186 -3.74 -13.12 -20.73
CA THR A 186 -3.89 -14.57 -20.59
C THR A 186 -3.83 -15.27 -21.95
N ASP A 187 -4.20 -14.55 -23.04
CA ASP A 187 -4.30 -15.09 -24.38
C ASP A 187 -3.41 -14.30 -25.35
N GLN A 188 -2.56 -15.02 -26.13
CA GLN A 188 -1.67 -14.43 -27.12
C GLN A 188 -2.45 -13.83 -28.30
N ALA A 189 -3.53 -14.48 -28.75
CA ALA A 189 -4.37 -13.93 -29.80
C ALA A 189 -5.00 -12.59 -29.44
N MET A 190 -5.27 -12.38 -28.15
CA MET A 190 -5.77 -11.13 -27.62
C MET A 190 -4.71 -10.04 -27.56
N VAL A 191 -3.46 -10.40 -27.24
CA VAL A 191 -2.30 -9.47 -27.30
C VAL A 191 -2.14 -8.98 -28.73
N ASP A 192 -2.23 -9.87 -29.72
CA ASP A 192 -2.09 -9.53 -31.13
C ASP A 192 -3.23 -8.58 -31.58
N ASN A 193 -4.47 -8.88 -31.22
CA ASN A 193 -5.62 -8.00 -31.51
C ASN A 193 -5.50 -6.60 -30.87
N ILE A 194 -5.01 -6.53 -29.65
CA ILE A 194 -4.78 -5.25 -28.95
C ILE A 194 -3.66 -4.48 -29.63
N THR A 195 -2.57 -5.17 -29.98
CA THR A 195 -1.45 -4.57 -30.71
C THR A 195 -1.91 -3.97 -32.01
N ASP A 196 -2.71 -4.72 -32.78
CA ASP A 196 -3.29 -4.24 -34.05
C ASP A 196 -4.21 -3.03 -33.86
N LYS A 197 -5.04 -3.04 -32.80
CA LYS A 197 -5.92 -1.91 -32.46
C LYS A 197 -5.12 -0.65 -32.12
N VAL A 198 -4.09 -0.81 -31.28
CA VAL A 198 -3.19 0.30 -30.90
C VAL A 198 -2.43 0.84 -32.10
N VAL A 199 -1.88 -0.04 -32.95
CA VAL A 199 -1.17 0.38 -34.17
C VAL A 199 -2.10 1.14 -35.08
N LYS A 200 -3.31 0.64 -35.35
CA LYS A 200 -4.31 1.33 -36.19
C LYS A 200 -4.67 2.70 -35.62
N ARG A 201 -4.85 2.80 -34.30
CA ARG A 201 -5.14 4.09 -33.62
C ARG A 201 -3.98 5.06 -33.75
N LEU A 202 -2.73 4.61 -33.56
CA LEU A 202 -1.55 5.45 -33.74
C LEU A 202 -1.43 5.97 -35.17
N VAL A 203 -1.69 5.12 -36.16
CA VAL A 203 -1.72 5.52 -37.59
C VAL A 203 -2.81 6.57 -37.84
N GLN A 204 -4.01 6.40 -37.27
CA GLN A 204 -5.08 7.38 -37.39
C GLN A 204 -4.72 8.74 -36.77
N VAL A 205 -4.18 8.71 -35.53
CA VAL A 205 -3.74 9.95 -34.82
C VAL A 205 -2.62 10.63 -35.59
N THR A 206 -1.64 9.87 -36.07
CA THR A 206 -0.53 10.44 -36.88
C THR A 206 -1.02 11.04 -38.16
N SER A 207 -1.95 10.36 -38.89
CA SER A 207 -2.56 10.89 -40.11
C SER A 207 -3.37 12.18 -39.81
N ALA A 208 -4.14 12.20 -38.76
CA ALA A 208 -4.90 13.40 -38.35
C ALA A 208 -3.97 14.57 -37.99
N MET A 209 -2.89 14.34 -37.25
CA MET A 209 -1.89 15.36 -36.96
C MET A 209 -1.18 15.87 -38.22
N LYS A 210 -0.85 15.00 -39.15
CA LYS A 210 -0.26 15.37 -40.41
C LYS A 210 -1.21 16.26 -41.24
N GLN A 211 -2.48 15.86 -41.31
CA GLN A 211 -3.51 16.63 -42.03
C GLN A 211 -3.75 17.99 -41.40
N ASP A 212 -3.81 18.09 -40.05
CA ASP A 212 -3.91 19.35 -39.37
C ASP A 212 -2.69 20.26 -39.62
N GLY A 213 -1.50 19.66 -39.62
CA GLY A 213 -0.26 20.36 -39.98
C GLY A 213 -0.29 20.90 -41.40
N GLU A 214 -0.70 20.09 -42.40
CA GLU A 214 -0.84 20.50 -43.81
C GLU A 214 -1.89 21.60 -43.97
N ASN A 215 -3.04 21.50 -43.29
CA ASN A 215 -4.08 22.51 -43.26
C ASN A 215 -3.57 23.86 -42.67
N ARG A 216 -2.83 23.83 -41.59
CA ARG A 216 -2.22 25.01 -40.96
C ARG A 216 -1.22 25.71 -41.91
N VAL A 217 -0.38 24.91 -42.55
CA VAL A 217 0.57 25.40 -43.54
C VAL A 217 -0.17 26.05 -44.70
N GLY A 218 -1.22 25.41 -45.26
CA GLY A 218 -2.07 25.96 -46.32
C GLY A 218 -2.74 27.29 -45.92
N LEU A 219 -3.21 27.36 -44.67
CA LEU A 219 -3.81 28.59 -44.12
C LEU A 219 -2.79 29.75 -44.01
N ILE A 220 -1.55 29.45 -43.55
CA ILE A 220 -0.48 30.45 -43.47
C ILE A 220 -0.08 30.92 -44.86
N PHE A 221 0.05 30.05 -45.84
CA PHE A 221 0.34 30.43 -47.22
C PHE A 221 -0.76 31.32 -47.81
N SER A 222 -2.04 30.96 -47.63
CA SER A 222 -3.18 31.72 -48.08
C SER A 222 -3.23 33.12 -47.43
N GLN A 223 -3.03 33.17 -46.11
CA GLN A 223 -2.99 34.45 -45.38
C GLN A 223 -1.82 35.34 -45.82
N THR A 224 -0.66 34.73 -46.09
CA THR A 224 0.52 35.44 -46.58
C THR A 224 0.31 36.00 -47.98
N ALA A 225 -0.24 35.15 -48.87
CA ALA A 225 -0.57 35.60 -50.22
C ALA A 225 -1.57 36.76 -50.23
N ASN A 226 -2.62 36.69 -49.41
CA ASN A 226 -3.59 37.77 -49.27
C ASN A 226 -2.96 39.06 -48.73
N LYS A 227 -2.07 38.96 -47.70
CA LYS A 227 -1.35 40.14 -47.16
C LYS A 227 -0.42 40.75 -48.20
N VAL A 228 0.29 39.92 -48.98
CA VAL A 228 1.16 40.40 -50.07
C VAL A 228 0.34 41.10 -51.14
N SER A 229 -0.80 40.50 -51.55
CA SER A 229 -1.71 41.12 -52.52
C SER A 229 -2.27 42.48 -52.03
N GLN A 230 -2.69 42.56 -50.77
CA GLN A 230 -3.14 43.82 -50.16
C GLN A 230 -2.04 44.90 -50.16
N LYS A 231 -0.82 44.51 -49.77
CA LYS A 231 0.31 45.45 -49.78
C LYS A 231 0.71 45.92 -51.16
N MET A 232 0.63 45.03 -52.15
CA MET A 232 0.84 45.39 -53.56
C MET A 232 -0.25 46.38 -54.05
N ALA A 233 -1.52 46.11 -53.70
CA ALA A 233 -2.61 47.00 -54.07
C ALA A 233 -2.49 48.39 -53.39
N GLU A 234 -2.12 48.40 -52.10
CA GLU A 234 -1.84 49.68 -51.35
C GLU A 234 -0.69 50.47 -51.99
N ALA A 235 0.41 49.77 -52.38
CA ALA A 235 1.54 50.42 -53.05
C ALA A 235 1.19 50.91 -54.43
N ALA A 236 0.40 50.18 -55.20
CA ALA A 236 -0.09 50.63 -56.51
C ALA A 236 -1.01 51.88 -56.40
N ALA A 237 -1.87 51.93 -55.35
CA ALA A 237 -2.73 53.04 -55.08
C ALA A 237 -1.97 54.33 -54.58
N ALA A 238 -0.83 54.14 -53.92
CA ALA A 238 0.01 55.22 -53.46
C ALA A 238 0.89 55.84 -54.56
N ARG A 239 1.15 55.10 -55.65
CA ARG A 239 2.00 55.56 -56.77
C ARG A 239 1.61 56.89 -57.36
N PRO A 240 0.33 57.16 -57.67
CA PRO A 240 -0.07 58.43 -58.26
C PRO A 240 0.04 59.63 -57.27
N ARG A 241 0.12 59.38 -55.95
CA ARG A 241 0.31 60.48 -54.93
C ARG A 241 1.74 60.89 -54.74
N ILE A 242 2.72 60.11 -55.24
CA ILE A 242 4.17 60.38 -55.07
C ILE A 242 4.75 60.99 -56.35
N VAL A 243 4.13 60.77 -57.50
CA VAL A 243 4.61 61.21 -58.81
C VAL A 243 3.83 62.48 -59.30
N GLY A 244 2.78 62.95 -58.68
CA GLY A 244 2.07 64.20 -58.88
C GLY A 244 2.46 65.16 -57.80
#